data_0c55257d70a880966a70f6d79e5db5a3
#
_entry.id   0c55257d70a880966a70f6d79e5db5a3
#
_cell.length_a   1.000
_cell.length_b   1.000
_cell.length_c   1.000
_cell.angle_alpha   90.00
_cell.angle_beta   90.00
_cell.angle_gamma   90.00
#
_symmetry.space_group_name_H-M   'P 1'
#
loop_
_entity.id
_entity.type
_entity.pdbx_description
1 polymer ?
#
loop_
_entity_poly.entity_id
_entity_poly.type
_entity_poly.pdbx_seq_one_letter_code
_entity_poly.pdbx_strand_id
1 'polypeptide(L)'
;MLFRSVAAIAEVVSDYPDIPLVLDPVLASGRGDELANEEVVAAIRELLIPQTTIITPNSLEARRLALDERDDKDDPDLAECARRIVASGCEYVLITGAHENTSLVINTLYGENGRVSAESWPRLPGSYHGSGCTLASAIAATIANGLPIEDAVKDAQEYTWQALKAGFRAGMGQHIPDRLFWAREEAERAEEESK
;
A
#
# COMPACT_ATOMS: atom_id res chain seq x y z
N MET A 1 -6.64 -18.32 -13.17
CA MET A 1 -5.35 -17.83 -13.69
C MET A 1 -4.54 -17.12 -12.61
N LEU A 2 -5.14 -16.22 -11.84
CA LEU A 2 -4.46 -15.46 -10.75
C LEU A 2 -3.91 -16.34 -9.61
N PHE A 3 -4.61 -17.40 -9.18
CA PHE A 3 -4.10 -18.34 -8.18
C PHE A 3 -2.71 -18.92 -8.54
N ARG A 4 -2.51 -19.32 -9.80
CA ARG A 4 -1.21 -19.83 -10.28
C ARG A 4 -0.13 -18.76 -10.23
N SER A 5 -0.49 -17.49 -10.43
CA SER A 5 0.46 -16.38 -10.33
C SER A 5 0.89 -16.15 -8.89
N VAL A 6 -0.05 -16.20 -7.92
CA VAL A 6 0.28 -16.09 -6.49
C VAL A 6 1.23 -17.19 -6.06
N ALA A 7 0.95 -18.45 -6.43
CA ALA A 7 1.80 -19.59 -6.10
C ALA A 7 3.20 -19.46 -6.72
N ALA A 8 3.30 -19.05 -7.99
CA ALA A 8 4.58 -18.85 -8.66
C ALA A 8 5.40 -17.70 -8.04
N ILE A 9 4.75 -16.61 -7.62
CA ILE A 9 5.40 -15.51 -6.90
C ILE A 9 5.92 -16.00 -5.56
N ALA A 10 5.09 -16.73 -4.80
CA ALA A 10 5.48 -17.27 -3.50
C ALA A 10 6.68 -18.23 -3.59
N GLU A 11 6.72 -19.05 -4.65
CA GLU A 11 7.87 -19.94 -4.93
C GLU A 11 9.13 -19.12 -5.18
N VAL A 12 9.07 -18.11 -6.04
CA VAL A 12 10.23 -17.24 -6.32
C VAL A 12 10.69 -16.50 -5.06
N VAL A 13 9.77 -15.92 -4.29
CA VAL A 13 10.11 -15.19 -3.06
C VAL A 13 10.77 -16.11 -2.03
N SER A 14 10.33 -17.36 -1.92
CA SER A 14 10.92 -18.34 -0.98
C SER A 14 12.38 -18.67 -1.27
N ASP A 15 12.85 -18.48 -2.51
CA ASP A 15 14.26 -18.64 -2.89
C ASP A 15 15.15 -17.48 -2.40
N TYR A 16 14.54 -16.37 -1.97
CA TYR A 16 15.25 -15.15 -1.55
C TYR A 16 14.76 -14.63 -0.18
N PRO A 17 14.90 -15.43 0.90
CA PRO A 17 14.32 -15.10 2.22
C PRO A 17 14.93 -13.85 2.87
N ASP A 18 16.11 -13.43 2.45
CA ASP A 18 16.81 -12.26 2.98
C ASP A 18 16.41 -10.94 2.27
N ILE A 19 15.59 -11.02 1.21
CA ILE A 19 15.15 -9.83 0.47
C ILE A 19 13.78 -9.39 0.99
N PRO A 20 13.65 -8.14 1.51
CA PRO A 20 12.36 -7.64 1.97
C PRO A 20 11.28 -7.66 0.89
N LEU A 21 10.13 -8.24 1.21
CA LEU A 21 8.94 -8.25 0.34
C LEU A 21 7.98 -7.14 0.75
N VAL A 22 7.70 -6.23 -0.18
CA VAL A 22 6.61 -5.25 -0.07
C VAL A 22 5.43 -5.74 -0.89
N LEU A 23 4.32 -6.06 -0.24
CA LEU A 23 3.12 -6.61 -0.86
C LEU A 23 2.00 -5.55 -0.93
N ASP A 24 1.63 -5.12 -2.15
CA ASP A 24 0.41 -4.34 -2.40
C ASP A 24 -0.72 -5.32 -2.78
N PRO A 25 -1.66 -5.64 -1.86
CA PRO A 25 -2.65 -6.69 -2.07
C PRO A 25 -3.85 -6.15 -2.82
N VAL A 26 -3.69 -5.83 -4.11
CA VAL A 26 -4.76 -5.25 -4.92
C VAL A 26 -5.88 -6.28 -5.15
N LEU A 27 -6.94 -6.23 -4.33
CA LEU A 27 -8.09 -7.13 -4.42
C LEU A 27 -9.22 -6.59 -5.28
N ALA A 28 -9.28 -5.26 -5.46
CA ALA A 28 -10.27 -4.62 -6.30
C ALA A 28 -9.66 -3.45 -7.10
N SER A 29 -10.28 -3.12 -8.24
CA SER A 29 -9.90 -1.94 -9.00
C SER A 29 -10.25 -0.66 -8.24
N GLY A 30 -9.62 0.47 -8.59
CA GLY A 30 -9.99 1.78 -8.04
C GLY A 30 -11.44 2.22 -8.34
N ARG A 31 -12.18 1.46 -9.17
CA ARG A 31 -13.62 1.62 -9.44
C ARG A 31 -14.50 0.65 -8.65
N GLY A 32 -13.89 -0.23 -7.87
CA GLY A 32 -14.58 -1.25 -7.07
C GLY A 32 -14.84 -2.57 -7.80
N ASP A 33 -14.35 -2.73 -9.05
CA ASP A 33 -14.45 -4.03 -9.72
C ASP A 33 -13.57 -5.05 -9.01
N GLU A 34 -14.13 -6.20 -8.68
CA GLU A 34 -13.42 -7.28 -8.02
C GLU A 34 -12.34 -7.88 -8.95
N LEU A 35 -11.09 -7.88 -8.51
CA LEU A 35 -9.96 -8.44 -9.24
C LEU A 35 -9.51 -9.79 -8.67
N ALA A 36 -9.75 -10.04 -7.39
CA ALA A 36 -9.39 -11.26 -6.69
C ALA A 36 -10.63 -11.97 -6.16
N ASN A 37 -10.86 -13.21 -6.58
CA ASN A 37 -11.85 -14.08 -5.98
C ASN A 37 -11.32 -14.68 -4.66
N GLU A 38 -12.17 -15.41 -3.91
CA GLU A 38 -11.82 -15.98 -2.61
C GLU A 38 -10.62 -16.95 -2.67
N GLU A 39 -10.46 -17.70 -3.77
CA GLU A 39 -9.29 -18.58 -3.96
C GLU A 39 -7.97 -17.79 -4.01
N VAL A 40 -7.99 -16.60 -4.64
CA VAL A 40 -6.82 -15.72 -4.72
C VAL A 40 -6.53 -15.08 -3.37
N VAL A 41 -7.57 -14.63 -2.66
CA VAL A 41 -7.44 -14.07 -1.31
C VAL A 41 -6.85 -15.11 -0.36
N ALA A 42 -7.37 -16.34 -0.38
CA ALA A 42 -6.85 -17.45 0.42
C ALA A 42 -5.37 -17.74 0.07
N ALA A 43 -5.03 -17.78 -1.22
CA ALA A 43 -3.65 -18.00 -1.64
C ALA A 43 -2.69 -16.88 -1.19
N ILE A 44 -3.12 -15.61 -1.24
CA ILE A 44 -2.33 -14.48 -0.71
C ILE A 44 -2.11 -14.66 0.79
N ARG A 45 -3.16 -15.01 1.54
CA ARG A 45 -3.07 -15.24 3.00
C ARG A 45 -2.15 -16.38 3.37
N GLU A 46 -2.24 -17.49 2.64
CA GLU A 46 -1.52 -18.74 2.98
C GLU A 46 -0.08 -18.73 2.46
N LEU A 47 0.18 -18.11 1.31
CA LEU A 47 1.46 -18.25 0.62
C LEU A 47 2.32 -17.00 0.63
N LEU A 48 1.73 -15.79 0.56
CA LEU A 48 2.50 -14.55 0.46
C LEU A 48 2.61 -13.81 1.80
N ILE A 49 1.52 -13.68 2.57
CA ILE A 49 1.56 -12.97 3.87
C ILE A 49 2.65 -13.51 4.79
N PRO A 50 2.86 -14.85 4.94
CA PRO A 50 3.92 -15.37 5.81
C PRO A 50 5.35 -15.01 5.40
N GLN A 51 5.56 -14.55 4.17
CA GLN A 51 6.87 -14.16 3.62
C GLN A 51 7.00 -12.64 3.47
N THR A 52 5.97 -11.88 3.90
CA THR A 52 5.88 -10.44 3.64
C THR A 52 6.52 -9.64 4.77
N THR A 53 7.46 -8.76 4.42
CA THR A 53 8.01 -7.79 5.36
C THR A 53 7.00 -6.69 5.67
N ILE A 54 6.38 -6.12 4.64
CA ILE A 54 5.32 -5.12 4.80
C ILE A 54 4.22 -5.29 3.75
N ILE A 55 2.96 -5.32 4.19
CA ILE A 55 1.78 -5.31 3.33
C ILE A 55 1.05 -3.96 3.44
N THR A 56 0.51 -3.45 2.32
CA THR A 56 -0.08 -2.10 2.22
C THR A 56 -1.57 -2.10 1.85
N PRO A 57 -2.44 -2.81 2.57
CA PRO A 57 -3.86 -2.87 2.25
C PRO A 57 -4.56 -1.53 2.50
N ASN A 58 -5.56 -1.20 1.70
CA ASN A 58 -6.56 -0.22 2.11
C ASN A 58 -7.51 -0.84 3.17
N SER A 59 -8.40 -0.01 3.76
CA SER A 59 -9.28 -0.46 4.83
C SER A 59 -10.23 -1.60 4.41
N LEU A 60 -10.66 -1.65 3.16
CA LEU A 60 -11.54 -2.70 2.64
C LEU A 60 -10.75 -4.00 2.42
N GLU A 61 -9.56 -3.90 1.86
CA GLU A 61 -8.65 -5.03 1.66
C GLU A 61 -8.18 -5.60 3.01
N ALA A 62 -7.88 -4.75 3.99
CA ALA A 62 -7.49 -5.18 5.33
C ALA A 62 -8.61 -6.02 5.99
N ARG A 63 -9.87 -5.59 5.92
CA ARG A 63 -11.01 -6.37 6.41
C ARG A 63 -11.12 -7.70 5.68
N ARG A 64 -11.03 -7.71 4.36
CA ARG A 64 -11.13 -8.94 3.56
C ARG A 64 -10.00 -9.92 3.83
N LEU A 65 -8.77 -9.43 4.04
CA LEU A 65 -7.62 -10.26 4.38
C LEU A 65 -7.66 -10.78 5.83
N ALA A 66 -8.30 -10.05 6.74
CA ALA A 66 -8.39 -10.43 8.15
C ALA A 66 -9.53 -11.41 8.47
N LEU A 67 -10.54 -11.53 7.58
CA LEU A 67 -11.69 -12.41 7.80
C LEU A 67 -11.43 -13.82 7.25
N ASP A 68 -11.81 -14.83 8.02
CA ASP A 68 -11.89 -16.23 7.56
C ASP A 68 -13.37 -16.54 7.19
N GLU A 69 -13.61 -17.53 6.35
CA GLU A 69 -14.97 -18.00 5.96
C GLU A 69 -15.88 -18.34 7.14
N ARG A 70 -15.30 -18.53 8.34
CA ARG A 70 -16.01 -18.82 9.58
C ARG A 70 -16.51 -17.60 10.34
N ASP A 71 -16.08 -16.41 9.92
CA ASP A 71 -16.29 -15.15 10.65
C ASP A 71 -17.47 -14.31 10.09
N ASP A 72 -18.47 -14.95 9.47
CA ASP A 72 -19.63 -14.32 8.80
C ASP A 72 -20.39 -13.24 9.63
N LYS A 73 -20.11 -13.10 10.92
CA LYS A 73 -20.74 -12.12 11.82
C LYS A 73 -19.76 -11.19 12.49
N ASP A 74 -18.47 -11.30 12.19
CA ASP A 74 -17.44 -10.49 12.80
C ASP A 74 -17.19 -9.24 11.93
N ASP A 75 -17.21 -8.08 12.57
CA ASP A 75 -16.86 -6.79 11.94
C ASP A 75 -15.69 -6.18 12.72
N PRO A 76 -14.46 -6.71 12.51
CA PRO A 76 -13.30 -6.26 13.23
C PRO A 76 -12.95 -4.83 12.86
N ASP A 77 -12.51 -4.05 13.86
CA ASP A 77 -11.92 -2.75 13.58
C ASP A 77 -10.56 -2.92 12.86
N LEU A 78 -10.02 -1.81 12.33
CA LEU A 78 -8.79 -1.87 11.54
C LEU A 78 -7.56 -2.30 12.35
N ALA A 79 -7.53 -2.04 13.65
CA ALA A 79 -6.45 -2.48 14.53
C ALA A 79 -6.50 -4.02 14.71
N GLU A 80 -7.69 -4.58 14.88
CA GLU A 80 -7.89 -6.04 14.93
C GLU A 80 -7.59 -6.69 13.58
N CYS A 81 -7.97 -6.06 12.45
CA CYS A 81 -7.58 -6.54 11.12
C CYS A 81 -6.07 -6.63 10.98
N ALA A 82 -5.35 -5.56 11.36
CA ALA A 82 -3.89 -5.55 11.31
C ALA A 82 -3.27 -6.64 12.20
N ARG A 83 -3.78 -6.81 13.42
CA ARG A 83 -3.33 -7.84 14.35
C ARG A 83 -3.47 -9.26 13.76
N ARG A 84 -4.59 -9.54 13.08
CA ARG A 84 -4.82 -10.83 12.41
C ARG A 84 -3.86 -11.05 11.24
N ILE A 85 -3.60 -10.02 10.44
CA ILE A 85 -2.66 -10.09 9.32
C ILE A 85 -1.23 -10.32 9.84
N VAL A 86 -0.80 -9.59 10.89
CA VAL A 86 0.49 -9.83 11.54
C VAL A 86 0.57 -11.25 12.11
N ALA A 87 -0.49 -11.73 12.76
CA ALA A 87 -0.55 -13.10 13.29
C ALA A 87 -0.46 -14.19 12.19
N SER A 88 -0.72 -13.83 10.93
CA SER A 88 -0.55 -14.72 9.78
C SER A 88 0.90 -14.76 9.26
N GLY A 89 1.83 -14.03 9.89
CA GLY A 89 3.28 -14.10 9.63
C GLY A 89 3.89 -12.85 8.97
N CYS A 90 3.10 -11.83 8.64
CA CYS A 90 3.62 -10.56 8.14
C CYS A 90 4.28 -9.75 9.26
N GLU A 91 5.41 -9.12 9.00
CA GLU A 91 6.11 -8.31 10.03
C GLU A 91 5.41 -6.97 10.27
N TYR A 92 4.99 -6.27 9.20
CA TYR A 92 4.32 -4.96 9.26
C TYR A 92 3.11 -4.87 8.36
N VAL A 93 2.10 -4.12 8.80
CA VAL A 93 0.88 -3.82 8.04
C VAL A 93 0.67 -2.31 8.02
N LEU A 94 0.73 -1.71 6.83
CA LEU A 94 0.36 -0.31 6.64
C LEU A 94 -1.07 -0.23 6.10
N ILE A 95 -2.05 0.02 6.97
CA ILE A 95 -3.43 0.21 6.53
C ILE A 95 -3.61 1.64 6.02
N THR A 96 -4.01 1.79 4.75
CA THR A 96 -4.26 3.09 4.14
C THR A 96 -5.72 3.51 4.29
N GLY A 97 -5.95 4.75 4.77
CA GLY A 97 -7.27 5.31 5.09
C GLY A 97 -7.98 6.02 3.94
N ALA A 98 -7.56 5.82 2.69
CA ALA A 98 -8.13 6.55 1.55
C ALA A 98 -9.63 6.27 1.33
N HIS A 99 -10.13 5.11 1.73
CA HIS A 99 -11.53 4.68 1.61
C HIS A 99 -12.42 5.07 2.81
N GLU A 100 -11.81 5.59 3.89
CA GLU A 100 -12.58 6.08 5.03
C GLU A 100 -13.17 7.47 4.71
N ASN A 101 -14.40 7.73 5.17
CA ASN A 101 -15.10 9.00 4.90
C ASN A 101 -14.67 10.09 5.91
N THR A 102 -13.41 10.51 5.82
CA THR A 102 -12.80 11.50 6.71
C THR A 102 -12.18 12.64 5.91
N SER A 103 -12.03 13.82 6.52
CA SER A 103 -11.37 14.99 5.91
C SER A 103 -9.87 14.80 5.69
N LEU A 104 -9.26 13.93 6.49
CA LEU A 104 -7.87 13.53 6.37
C LEU A 104 -7.78 12.07 5.94
N VAL A 105 -6.76 11.72 5.20
CA VAL A 105 -6.36 10.33 4.95
C VAL A 105 -5.40 9.94 6.06
N ILE A 106 -5.81 9.00 6.91
CA ILE A 106 -4.99 8.50 8.01
C ILE A 106 -4.47 7.13 7.61
N ASN A 107 -3.14 7.02 7.51
CA ASN A 107 -2.48 5.75 7.27
C ASN A 107 -1.81 5.30 8.57
N THR A 108 -2.05 4.07 8.98
CA THR A 108 -1.56 3.54 10.25
C THR A 108 -0.68 2.33 10.02
N LEU A 109 0.55 2.39 10.53
CA LEU A 109 1.51 1.28 10.53
C LEU A 109 1.35 0.47 11.80
N TYR A 110 1.23 -0.84 11.65
CA TYR A 110 1.16 -1.82 12.73
C TYR A 110 2.30 -2.82 12.60
N GLY A 111 2.76 -3.33 13.71
CA GLY A 111 3.72 -4.42 13.84
C GLY A 111 3.28 -5.39 14.93
N GLU A 112 4.19 -6.27 15.35
CA GLU A 112 3.92 -7.32 16.36
C GLU A 112 3.31 -6.78 17.66
N ASN A 113 3.76 -5.62 18.12
CA ASN A 113 3.33 -5.01 19.39
C ASN A 113 2.14 -4.03 19.22
N GLY A 114 1.45 -4.07 18.07
CA GLY A 114 0.33 -3.19 17.76
C GLY A 114 0.72 -1.96 16.93
N ARG A 115 0.07 -0.82 17.16
CA ARG A 115 0.31 0.39 16.37
C ARG A 115 1.72 0.95 16.60
N VAL A 116 2.47 1.09 15.51
CA VAL A 116 3.82 1.67 15.46
C VAL A 116 3.73 3.18 15.24
N SER A 117 3.05 3.60 14.15
CA SER A 117 2.88 5.02 13.82
C SER A 117 1.55 5.28 13.12
N ALA A 118 1.15 6.55 13.04
CA ALA A 118 0.00 6.98 12.25
C ALA A 118 0.28 8.35 11.65
N GLU A 119 0.17 8.44 10.33
CA GLU A 119 0.37 9.67 9.57
C GLU A 119 -0.94 10.17 8.99
N SER A 120 -1.13 11.49 9.01
CA SER A 120 -2.35 12.15 8.54
C SER A 120 -2.03 13.08 7.38
N TRP A 121 -2.72 12.88 6.26
CA TRP A 121 -2.52 13.63 5.03
C TRP A 121 -3.79 14.38 4.64
N PRO A 122 -3.70 15.64 4.21
CA PRO A 122 -4.85 16.32 3.63
C PRO A 122 -5.41 15.54 2.44
N ARG A 123 -6.73 15.34 2.43
CA ARG A 123 -7.38 14.68 1.30
C ARG A 123 -7.32 15.58 0.07
N LEU A 124 -6.68 15.08 -0.98
CA LEU A 124 -6.61 15.78 -2.26
C LEU A 124 -7.93 15.66 -3.03
N PRO A 125 -8.34 16.70 -3.77
CA PRO A 125 -9.56 16.66 -4.57
C PRO A 125 -9.41 15.71 -5.78
N GLY A 126 -10.48 14.99 -6.11
CA GLY A 126 -10.50 14.11 -7.26
C GLY A 126 -10.24 12.64 -6.94
N SER A 127 -10.17 11.83 -7.98
CA SER A 127 -9.82 10.41 -7.89
C SER A 127 -8.52 10.12 -8.63
N TYR A 128 -7.72 9.23 -8.06
CA TYR A 128 -6.39 8.93 -8.55
C TYR A 128 -6.26 7.45 -8.89
N HIS A 129 -5.56 7.15 -9.97
CA HIS A 129 -5.15 5.79 -10.32
C HIS A 129 -3.65 5.63 -10.06
N GLY A 130 -3.27 4.53 -9.43
CA GLY A 130 -1.86 4.20 -9.16
C GLY A 130 -1.29 4.82 -7.88
N SER A 131 -2.12 5.34 -6.97
CA SER A 131 -1.68 5.84 -5.67
C SER A 131 -1.09 4.73 -4.78
N GLY A 132 -1.78 3.59 -4.63
CA GLY A 132 -1.29 2.43 -3.86
C GLY A 132 0.01 1.89 -4.44
N CYS A 133 0.04 1.64 -5.75
CA CYS A 133 1.26 1.17 -6.43
C CYS A 133 2.44 2.14 -6.30
N THR A 134 2.19 3.46 -6.27
CA THR A 134 3.24 4.46 -6.05
C THR A 134 3.77 4.36 -4.62
N LEU A 135 2.89 4.22 -3.63
CA LEU A 135 3.25 4.06 -2.23
C LEU A 135 4.08 2.79 -2.01
N ALA A 136 3.59 1.64 -2.46
CA ALA A 136 4.29 0.37 -2.30
C ALA A 136 5.68 0.37 -2.98
N SER A 137 5.77 0.95 -4.20
CA SER A 137 7.04 1.09 -4.91
C SER A 137 8.01 2.03 -4.19
N ALA A 138 7.51 3.13 -3.61
CA ALA A 138 8.33 4.07 -2.85
C ALA A 138 8.84 3.41 -1.56
N ILE A 139 8.01 2.65 -0.83
CA ILE A 139 8.42 1.87 0.35
C ILE A 139 9.54 0.89 -0.04
N ALA A 140 9.36 0.14 -1.13
CA ALA A 140 10.37 -0.80 -1.58
C ALA A 140 11.70 -0.12 -1.92
N ALA A 141 11.65 1.03 -2.59
CA ALA A 141 12.84 1.81 -2.93
C ALA A 141 13.57 2.37 -1.69
N THR A 142 12.83 2.88 -0.71
CA THR A 142 13.41 3.44 0.52
C THR A 142 14.03 2.36 1.41
N ILE A 143 13.38 1.19 1.51
CA ILE A 143 13.96 0.01 2.19
C ILE A 143 15.24 -0.44 1.48
N ALA A 144 15.22 -0.53 0.15
CA ALA A 144 16.40 -0.91 -0.64
C ALA A 144 17.56 0.07 -0.49
N ASN A 145 17.29 1.34 -0.15
CA ASN A 145 18.30 2.35 0.20
C ASN A 145 18.77 2.25 1.67
N GLY A 146 18.30 1.26 2.43
CA GLY A 146 18.75 0.96 3.79
C GLY A 146 18.02 1.73 4.90
N LEU A 147 16.89 2.38 4.62
CA LEU A 147 16.11 3.01 5.67
C LEU A 147 15.40 1.95 6.54
N PRO A 148 15.33 2.17 7.87
CA PRO A 148 14.45 1.39 8.74
C PRO A 148 12.99 1.48 8.28
N ILE A 149 12.18 0.45 8.53
CA ILE A 149 10.81 0.35 8.04
C ILE A 149 9.95 1.57 8.39
N GLU A 150 10.05 2.07 9.62
CA GLU A 150 9.25 3.23 10.08
C GLU A 150 9.58 4.49 9.28
N ASP A 151 10.87 4.76 9.09
CA ASP A 151 11.34 5.92 8.31
C ASP A 151 11.02 5.73 6.82
N ALA A 152 11.23 4.53 6.28
CA ALA A 152 10.91 4.18 4.90
C ALA A 152 9.43 4.40 4.58
N VAL A 153 8.55 3.97 5.47
CA VAL A 153 7.09 4.14 5.32
C VAL A 153 6.70 5.62 5.40
N LYS A 154 7.30 6.39 6.29
CA LYS A 154 7.04 7.83 6.42
C LYS A 154 7.47 8.59 5.17
N ASP A 155 8.70 8.40 4.71
CA ASP A 155 9.26 9.06 3.52
C ASP A 155 8.47 8.67 2.26
N ALA A 156 8.10 7.39 2.12
CA ALA A 156 7.30 6.91 1.00
C ALA A 156 5.89 7.52 0.96
N GLN A 157 5.27 7.76 2.12
CA GLN A 157 3.97 8.44 2.20
C GLN A 157 4.09 9.91 1.80
N GLU A 158 5.11 10.61 2.26
CA GLU A 158 5.36 12.01 1.86
C GLU A 158 5.59 12.13 0.37
N TYR A 159 6.49 11.32 -0.19
CA TYR A 159 6.73 11.25 -1.63
C TYR A 159 5.43 10.98 -2.40
N THR A 160 4.65 10.00 -1.96
CA THR A 160 3.39 9.64 -2.63
C THR A 160 2.39 10.79 -2.60
N TRP A 161 2.24 11.47 -1.45
CA TRP A 161 1.34 12.60 -1.33
C TRP A 161 1.75 13.77 -2.25
N GLN A 162 3.05 14.08 -2.35
CA GLN A 162 3.57 15.10 -3.26
C GLN A 162 3.34 14.70 -4.73
N ALA A 163 3.60 13.44 -5.09
CA ALA A 163 3.33 12.93 -6.44
C ALA A 163 1.85 13.01 -6.83
N LEU A 164 0.94 12.75 -5.88
CA LEU A 164 -0.50 12.90 -6.08
C LEU A 164 -0.90 14.36 -6.19
N LYS A 165 -0.36 15.24 -5.34
CA LYS A 165 -0.61 16.70 -5.36
C LYS A 165 -0.21 17.31 -6.70
N ALA A 166 0.93 16.90 -7.26
CA ALA A 166 1.40 17.30 -8.59
C ALA A 166 0.74 16.49 -9.72
N GLY A 167 -0.15 15.56 -9.38
CA GLY A 167 -0.80 14.65 -10.33
C GLY A 167 -1.59 15.37 -11.42
N PHE A 168 -1.65 14.77 -12.59
CA PHE A 168 -2.30 15.33 -13.77
C PHE A 168 -3.24 14.33 -14.45
N ARG A 169 -4.10 14.82 -15.31
CA ARG A 169 -4.97 14.01 -16.16
C ARG A 169 -4.33 13.79 -17.52
N ALA A 170 -4.03 12.53 -17.87
CA ALA A 170 -3.57 12.19 -19.21
C ALA A 170 -4.71 12.14 -20.26
N GLY A 171 -5.96 12.28 -19.81
CA GLY A 171 -7.15 12.24 -20.64
C GLY A 171 -8.42 12.46 -19.81
N MET A 172 -9.53 11.80 -20.18
CA MET A 172 -10.82 11.95 -19.48
C MET A 172 -10.97 11.05 -18.22
N GLY A 173 -9.94 10.28 -17.89
CA GLY A 173 -9.93 9.36 -16.74
C GLY A 173 -9.58 10.01 -15.41
N GLN A 174 -9.15 9.18 -14.47
CA GLN A 174 -8.63 9.61 -13.16
C GLN A 174 -7.31 10.37 -13.31
N HIS A 175 -6.94 11.12 -12.29
CA HIS A 175 -5.58 11.68 -12.20
C HIS A 175 -4.56 10.53 -12.02
N ILE A 176 -3.37 10.74 -12.55
CA ILE A 176 -2.21 9.88 -12.31
C ILE A 176 -1.15 10.66 -11.51
N PRO A 177 -0.43 10.01 -10.58
CA PRO A 177 0.64 10.66 -9.83
C PRO A 177 1.76 11.15 -10.76
N ASP A 178 2.25 12.36 -10.53
CA ASP A 178 3.50 12.80 -11.14
C ASP A 178 4.69 12.32 -10.32
N ARG A 179 5.25 11.18 -10.70
CA ARG A 179 6.37 10.55 -10.00
C ARG A 179 7.71 11.27 -10.21
N LEU A 180 7.74 12.30 -11.07
CA LEU A 180 8.91 13.11 -11.35
C LEU A 180 8.69 14.59 -10.96
N PHE A 181 7.76 14.87 -10.04
CA PHE A 181 7.42 16.25 -9.61
C PHE A 181 8.66 17.05 -9.18
N TRP A 182 9.57 16.43 -8.46
CA TRP A 182 10.81 17.02 -7.96
C TRP A 182 11.74 17.49 -9.10
N ALA A 183 11.83 16.73 -10.20
CA ALA A 183 12.67 17.08 -11.34
C ALA A 183 12.12 18.30 -12.13
N ARG A 184 10.78 18.49 -12.12
CA ARG A 184 10.17 19.68 -12.71
C ARG A 184 10.42 20.91 -11.86
N GLU A 185 10.27 20.82 -10.56
CA GLU A 185 10.55 21.92 -9.63
C GLU A 185 12.03 22.37 -9.69
N GLU A 186 12.96 21.43 -9.89
CA GLU A 186 14.37 21.75 -10.11
C GLU A 186 14.61 22.46 -11.45
N ALA A 187 13.96 22.02 -12.53
CA ALA A 187 14.06 22.66 -13.83
C ALA A 187 13.49 24.08 -13.82
N GLU A 188 12.33 24.28 -13.20
CA GLU A 188 11.70 25.61 -13.06
C GLU A 188 12.59 26.56 -12.25
N ARG A 189 13.16 26.10 -11.13
CA ARG A 189 14.12 26.90 -10.33
C ARG A 189 15.38 27.29 -11.12
N ALA A 190 15.94 26.35 -11.89
CA ALA A 190 17.12 26.62 -12.71
C ALA A 190 16.82 27.65 -13.82
N GLU A 191 15.61 27.64 -14.39
CA GLU A 191 15.18 28.66 -15.38
C GLU A 191 14.95 30.03 -14.74
N GLU A 192 14.48 30.11 -13.51
CA GLU A 192 14.31 31.37 -12.76
C GLU A 192 15.64 32.00 -12.37
N GLU A 193 16.62 31.19 -11.95
CA GLU A 193 17.97 31.64 -11.59
C GLU A 193 18.79 32.10 -12.80
N SER A 194 18.39 31.73 -14.02
CA SER A 194 19.08 32.08 -15.26
C SER A 194 18.56 33.37 -15.91
N LYS A 195 17.50 33.99 -15.36
CA LYS A 195 16.88 35.24 -15.83
C LYS A 195 17.32 36.44 -15.03
#